data_e261a700dd1d33470a178e6689c0d528
#
_entry.id   e261a700dd1d33470a178e6689c0d528
#
_cell.length_a   1.000
_cell.length_b   1.000
_cell.length_c   1.000
_cell.angle_alpha   90.00
_cell.angle_beta   90.00
_cell.angle_gamma   90.00
#
_symmetry.space_group_name_H-M   'P 1'
#
loop_
_entity.id
_entity.type
_entity.pdbx_description
1 polymer ?
#
loop_
_entity_poly.entity_id
_entity_poly.type
_entity_poly.pdbx_seq_one_letter_code
_entity_poly.pdbx_strand_id
1 'polypeptide(L)' 'ISHMVFEKVREIICNQLDVAEDDVTMESNIADDLGADSLDVVDLVMSLEEEFDAEFPDEDIESIKTVGDVVKFIEDRI' A
#
# COMPACT_ATOMS: atom_id res chain seq x y z
N ILE A 1 5.98 -14.37 3.49
CA ILE A 1 6.07 -14.68 2.15
C ILE A 1 5.22 -13.71 1.32
N SER A 2 5.67 -13.37 0.12
CA SER A 2 5.15 -12.29 -0.71
C SER A 2 3.63 -12.28 -0.88
N HIS A 3 3.03 -13.44 -1.11
CA HIS A 3 1.60 -13.53 -1.36
C HIS A 3 0.77 -13.04 -0.18
N MET A 4 1.18 -13.37 1.03
CA MET A 4 0.45 -12.95 2.22
C MET A 4 0.50 -11.45 2.42
N VAL A 5 1.67 -10.86 2.19
CA VAL A 5 1.82 -9.42 2.32
C VAL A 5 0.99 -8.71 1.25
N PHE A 6 1.11 -9.15 0.01
CA PHE A 6 0.35 -8.55 -1.08
C PHE A 6 -1.17 -8.64 -0.84
N GLU A 7 -1.65 -9.79 -0.43
CA GLU A 7 -3.08 -9.99 -0.18
C GLU A 7 -3.58 -9.04 0.89
N LYS A 8 -2.80 -8.88 1.95
CA LYS A 8 -3.16 -7.98 3.05
C LYS A 8 -3.13 -6.52 2.61
N VAL A 9 -2.10 -6.15 1.87
CA VAL A 9 -1.99 -4.80 1.32
C VAL A 9 -3.17 -4.52 0.40
N ARG A 10 -3.50 -5.45 -0.49
CA ARG A 10 -4.62 -5.30 -1.40
C ARG A 10 -5.93 -5.11 -0.64
N GLU A 11 -6.16 -5.91 0.39
CA GLU A 11 -7.37 -5.81 1.21
C GLU A 11 -7.49 -4.42 1.82
N ILE A 12 -6.40 -3.92 2.38
CA ILE A 12 -6.40 -2.60 3.02
C ILE A 12 -6.65 -1.51 1.99
N ILE A 13 -6.01 -1.61 0.83
CA ILE A 13 -6.20 -0.64 -0.25
C ILE A 13 -7.66 -0.62 -0.72
N CYS A 14 -8.24 -1.80 -0.91
CA CYS A 14 -9.64 -1.89 -1.34
C CYS A 14 -10.58 -1.25 -0.35
N ASN A 15 -10.33 -1.43 0.94
CA ASN A 15 -11.15 -0.84 2.00
C ASN A 15 -10.98 0.67 2.09
N GLN A 16 -9.75 1.16 1.91
CA GLN A 16 -9.45 2.58 2.06
C GLN A 16 -9.88 3.39 0.84
N LEU A 17 -9.65 2.86 -0.34
CA LEU A 17 -9.89 3.57 -1.59
C LEU A 17 -11.18 3.16 -2.29
N ASP A 18 -11.89 2.19 -1.75
CA ASP A 18 -13.13 1.68 -2.32
C ASP A 18 -12.97 1.24 -3.78
N VAL A 19 -11.92 0.46 -4.02
CA VAL A 19 -11.64 -0.10 -5.34
C VAL A 19 -11.78 -1.62 -5.31
N ALA A 20 -11.97 -2.23 -6.47
CA ALA A 20 -12.11 -3.68 -6.59
C ALA A 20 -10.75 -4.36 -6.45
N GLU A 21 -10.75 -5.57 -5.90
CA GLU A 21 -9.53 -6.35 -5.75
C GLU A 21 -8.85 -6.59 -7.09
N ASP A 22 -9.63 -6.79 -8.14
CA ASP A 22 -9.10 -7.03 -9.49
C ASP A 22 -8.32 -5.83 -10.04
N ASP A 23 -8.60 -4.65 -9.52
CA ASP A 23 -7.91 -3.43 -9.94
C ASP A 23 -6.59 -3.23 -9.22
N VAL A 24 -6.32 -4.02 -8.20
CA VAL A 24 -5.12 -3.87 -7.39
C VAL A 24 -4.12 -4.97 -7.73
N THR A 25 -3.03 -4.58 -8.39
CA THR A 25 -1.94 -5.48 -8.73
C THR A 25 -0.63 -4.88 -8.25
N MET A 26 0.44 -5.66 -8.30
CA MET A 26 1.76 -5.16 -7.91
C MET A 26 2.20 -3.97 -8.76
N GLU A 27 1.72 -3.91 -9.99
CA GLU A 27 2.06 -2.84 -10.93
C GLU A 27 1.15 -1.63 -10.84
N SER A 28 0.03 -1.75 -10.13
CA SER A 28 -0.93 -0.66 -10.02
C SER A 28 -0.29 0.55 -9.36
N ASN A 29 -0.44 1.71 -9.99
CA ASN A 29 0.04 2.97 -9.43
C ASN A 29 -1.03 3.49 -8.46
N ILE A 30 -0.66 3.74 -7.23
CA ILE A 30 -1.62 4.12 -6.19
C ILE A 30 -2.32 5.43 -6.53
N ALA A 31 -1.58 6.40 -7.01
CA ALA A 31 -2.17 7.70 -7.36
C ALA A 31 -2.87 7.68 -8.72
N ASP A 32 -2.20 7.16 -9.74
CA ASP A 32 -2.70 7.22 -11.12
C ASP A 32 -3.75 6.17 -11.42
N ASP A 33 -3.53 4.94 -10.99
CA ASP A 33 -4.42 3.83 -11.30
C ASP A 33 -5.56 3.69 -10.30
N LEU A 34 -5.27 3.93 -9.03
CA LEU A 34 -6.25 3.76 -7.96
C LEU A 34 -6.88 5.07 -7.50
N GLY A 35 -6.38 6.19 -8.02
CA GLY A 35 -6.96 7.49 -7.76
C GLY A 35 -6.74 8.06 -6.37
N ALA A 36 -5.72 7.62 -5.67
CA ALA A 36 -5.41 8.12 -4.34
C ALA A 36 -4.67 9.45 -4.42
N ASP A 37 -5.09 10.42 -3.61
CA ASP A 37 -4.34 11.67 -3.48
C ASP A 37 -3.40 11.57 -2.28
N SER A 38 -2.73 12.69 -1.94
CA SER A 38 -1.74 12.70 -0.87
C SER A 38 -2.34 12.29 0.48
N LEU A 39 -3.55 12.73 0.78
CA LEU A 39 -4.21 12.38 2.02
C LEU A 39 -4.58 10.90 2.05
N ASP A 40 -5.05 10.38 0.95
CA ASP A 40 -5.40 8.97 0.84
C ASP A 40 -4.17 8.10 1.05
N VAL A 41 -3.04 8.49 0.48
CA VAL A 41 -1.79 7.76 0.64
C VAL A 41 -1.35 7.75 2.10
N VAL A 42 -1.43 8.89 2.77
CA VAL A 42 -1.06 8.98 4.19
C VAL A 42 -1.96 8.09 5.04
N ASP A 43 -3.27 8.15 4.81
CA ASP A 43 -4.22 7.31 5.54
C ASP A 43 -3.96 5.82 5.29
N LEU A 44 -3.67 5.49 4.05
CA LEU A 44 -3.35 4.11 3.68
C LEU A 44 -2.10 3.62 4.40
N VAL A 45 -1.07 4.44 4.41
CA VAL A 45 0.19 4.10 5.09
C VAL A 45 -0.05 3.89 6.57
N MET A 46 -0.85 4.75 7.21
CA MET A 46 -1.15 4.59 8.63
C MET A 46 -1.83 3.27 8.91
N SER A 47 -2.77 2.88 8.06
CA SER A 47 -3.45 1.58 8.20
C SER A 47 -2.47 0.43 8.06
N LEU A 48 -1.54 0.54 7.11
CA LEU A 48 -0.51 -0.47 6.88
C LEU A 48 0.44 -0.58 8.06
N GLU A 49 0.81 0.55 8.65
CA GLU A 49 1.67 0.56 9.83
C GLU A 49 1.05 -0.19 10.99
N GLU A 50 -0.24 0.01 11.19
CA GLU A 50 -0.95 -0.67 12.26
C GLU A 50 -1.08 -2.17 11.99
N GLU A 51 -1.39 -2.52 10.74
CA GLU A 51 -1.61 -3.92 10.39
C GLU A 51 -0.34 -4.76 10.46
N PHE A 52 0.78 -4.20 10.03
CA PHE A 52 2.05 -4.91 9.98
C PHE A 52 3.01 -4.55 11.12
N ASP A 53 2.60 -3.66 12.00
CA ASP A 53 3.45 -3.16 13.09
C ASP A 53 4.80 -2.67 12.55
N ALA A 54 4.74 -1.87 11.51
CA ALA A 54 5.91 -1.33 10.83
C ALA A 54 5.83 0.19 10.77
N GLU A 55 6.96 0.86 10.62
CA GLU A 55 7.00 2.30 10.47
C GLU A 55 7.39 2.69 9.05
N PHE A 56 6.68 3.67 8.49
CA PHE A 56 6.98 4.22 7.18
C PHE A 56 7.50 5.64 7.36
N PRO A 57 8.81 5.86 7.26
CA PRO A 57 9.35 7.23 7.32
C PRO A 57 8.81 8.06 6.16
N ASP A 58 8.71 9.36 6.35
CA ASP A 58 8.19 10.26 5.32
C ASP A 58 8.93 10.12 4.00
N GLU A 59 10.25 9.92 4.07
CA GLU A 59 11.06 9.73 2.87
C GLU A 59 10.62 8.52 2.05
N ASP A 60 10.28 7.44 2.73
CA ASP A 60 9.84 6.23 2.08
C ASP A 60 8.43 6.37 1.53
N ILE A 61 7.57 7.12 2.24
CA ILE A 61 6.22 7.39 1.77
C ILE A 61 6.27 8.12 0.43
N GLU A 62 7.15 9.09 0.30
CA GLU A 62 7.31 9.87 -0.92
C GLU A 62 7.82 9.02 -2.10
N SER A 63 8.57 7.97 -1.82
CA SER A 63 9.11 7.11 -2.87
C SER A 63 8.16 6.00 -3.28
N ILE A 64 7.09 5.78 -2.53
CA ILE A 64 6.09 4.78 -2.86
C ILE A 64 5.22 5.28 -4.01
N LYS A 65 5.18 4.54 -5.10
CA LYS A 65 4.37 4.87 -6.26
C LYS A 65 3.40 3.75 -6.62
N THR A 66 3.82 2.51 -6.47
CA THR A 66 3.01 1.36 -6.85
C THR A 66 2.71 0.49 -5.63
N VAL A 67 1.74 -0.39 -5.80
CA VAL A 67 1.42 -1.39 -4.77
C VAL A 67 2.64 -2.26 -4.47
N GLY A 68 3.39 -2.61 -5.51
CA GLY A 68 4.61 -3.40 -5.36
C GLY A 68 5.64 -2.72 -4.47
N ASP A 69 5.76 -1.39 -4.57
CA ASP A 69 6.68 -0.64 -3.72
C ASP A 69 6.31 -0.78 -2.25
N VAL A 70 5.01 -0.74 -1.96
CA VAL A 70 4.49 -0.92 -0.59
C VAL A 70 4.79 -2.33 -0.09
N VAL A 71 4.49 -3.32 -0.91
CA VAL A 71 4.69 -4.72 -0.54
C VAL A 71 6.17 -4.99 -0.25
N LYS A 72 7.03 -4.51 -1.13
CA LYS A 72 8.46 -4.70 -0.97
C LYS A 72 8.98 -4.03 0.29
N PHE A 73 8.51 -2.83 0.57
CA PHE A 73 8.89 -2.11 1.79
C PHE A 73 8.53 -2.92 3.04
N ILE A 74 7.32 -3.44 3.06
CA ILE A 74 6.86 -4.22 4.21
C ILE A 74 7.65 -5.52 4.33
N GLU A 75 7.88 -6.20 3.23
CA GLU A 75 8.64 -7.46 3.25
C GLU A 75 10.05 -7.27 3.80
N ASP A 76 10.65 -6.12 3.54
CA ASP A 76 11.99 -5.82 4.06
C ASP A 76 11.99 -5.61 5.57
N ARG A 77 10.84 -5.33 6.16
CA ARG A 77 10.72 -5.01 7.58
C ARG A 77 10.23 -6.20 8.43
N ILE A 78 9.63 -7.17 7.81
CA ILE A 78 9.14 -8.36 8.51
C ILE A 78 9.94 -9.61 8.06
#